data_bc93cdda0a998ff867cfaaefcb106d9a
#
_entry.id   bc93cdda0a998ff867cfaaefcb106d9a
#
_cell.length_a   1.000
_cell.length_b   1.000
_cell.length_c   1.000
_cell.angle_alpha   90.00
_cell.angle_beta   90.00
_cell.angle_gamma   90.00
#
_symmetry.space_group_name_H-M   'P 1'
#
loop_
_entity.id
_entity.type
_entity.pdbx_description
1 polymer ?
#
loop_
_entity_poly.entity_id
_entity_poly.type
_entity_poly.pdbx_seq_one_letter_code
_entity_poly.pdbx_strand_id
1 'polypeptide(L)'
;MNDRLPLQADLSAPPTAVVLASRFRALRAATIALAAPLSAEDCTIQSMPDASPVKWHLAHTSWFFETFVLEPYLPGYRPFDAAFRVLFNSYYNAVGAKHPRAERGLLSRPSLADIYAYRAHVDQAVEDLLARSAAEPRSHELLELGFQHEQQHQELILTDILHLLSRNPLKPAYAPARGAEECAPAPPREWIAFAGGVVEIGHAGAGFAFDNETPRHRQYLDPFALASRPVTNAEYAAFVADGGYRRPELWLSDGWDWLHANRIAAPLYWEDDGGWQAFTLHGMLPLEGAAPVCHVSLFEADAYAHWAGARLPTEAEWEIAAAGVPVSGHFIESGVLRPRPAVRTEQALAQLFGDVWEWTQSAYAPYPGYHPAAGAIGEYNGKFMCNQYVLRGGSCATPRAHVRASYRNFFPASARWQFSGFRLARDAR
;
A
#
# COMPACT_ATOMS: atom_id res chain seq x y z
N MET A 1 -40.32 -21.47 -6.63
CA MET A 1 -38.98 -21.96 -6.23
C MET A 1 -38.31 -20.83 -5.55
N ASN A 2 -38.15 -20.90 -4.24
CA ASN A 2 -37.61 -19.83 -3.40
C ASN A 2 -36.09 -19.94 -3.39
N ASP A 3 -35.40 -19.07 -4.12
CA ASP A 3 -33.96 -18.84 -3.94
C ASP A 3 -33.78 -17.92 -2.73
N ARG A 4 -33.41 -18.52 -1.62
CA ARG A 4 -32.96 -17.82 -0.42
C ARG A 4 -31.54 -17.30 -0.69
N LEU A 5 -31.42 -15.96 -0.77
CA LEU A 5 -30.13 -15.27 -0.67
C LEU A 5 -29.39 -15.74 0.61
N PRO A 6 -28.05 -15.93 0.56
CA PRO A 6 -27.30 -16.30 1.75
C PRO A 6 -27.39 -15.21 2.81
N LEU A 7 -27.65 -15.61 4.04
CA LEU A 7 -27.66 -14.77 5.25
C LEU A 7 -26.44 -13.84 5.28
N GLN A 8 -26.67 -12.55 5.45
CA GLN A 8 -25.65 -11.60 5.88
C GLN A 8 -25.03 -12.14 7.18
N ALA A 9 -23.75 -12.46 7.15
CA ALA A 9 -23.01 -12.85 8.34
C ALA A 9 -23.07 -11.68 9.35
N ASP A 10 -23.44 -11.98 10.57
CA ASP A 10 -23.39 -11.03 11.68
C ASP A 10 -21.94 -10.61 11.93
N LEU A 11 -21.58 -9.39 11.52
CA LEU A 11 -20.22 -8.84 11.61
C LEU A 11 -19.80 -8.50 13.06
N SER A 12 -20.66 -8.74 14.04
CA SER A 12 -20.40 -8.43 15.45
C SER A 12 -19.74 -9.57 16.23
N ALA A 13 -19.80 -10.81 15.75
CA ALA A 13 -19.17 -11.95 16.39
C ALA A 13 -17.72 -12.17 15.87
N PRO A 14 -16.76 -12.52 16.76
CA PRO A 14 -15.41 -12.85 16.32
C PRO A 14 -15.44 -14.01 15.31
N PRO A 15 -14.58 -13.99 14.28
CA PRO A 15 -14.59 -15.04 13.26
C PRO A 15 -14.26 -16.40 13.88
N THR A 16 -14.98 -17.42 13.42
CA THR A 16 -14.72 -18.80 13.88
C THR A 16 -13.37 -19.30 13.38
N ALA A 17 -12.79 -20.29 14.06
CA ALA A 17 -11.53 -20.91 13.64
C ALA A 17 -11.58 -21.44 12.19
N VAL A 18 -12.74 -21.95 11.75
CA VAL A 18 -12.95 -22.41 10.36
C VAL A 18 -12.84 -21.27 9.36
N VAL A 19 -13.42 -20.11 9.67
CA VAL A 19 -13.34 -18.90 8.83
C VAL A 19 -11.90 -18.38 8.77
N LEU A 20 -11.21 -18.32 9.93
CA LEU A 20 -9.80 -17.91 9.99
C LEU A 20 -8.90 -18.87 9.19
N ALA A 21 -9.08 -20.17 9.30
CA ALA A 21 -8.31 -21.16 8.53
C ALA A 21 -8.52 -21.00 7.01
N SER A 22 -9.76 -20.77 6.58
CA SER A 22 -10.07 -20.54 5.16
C SER A 22 -9.42 -19.25 4.64
N ARG A 23 -9.52 -18.15 5.40
CA ARG A 23 -8.89 -16.88 5.07
C ARG A 23 -7.36 -16.99 5.04
N PHE A 24 -6.78 -17.68 6.01
CA PHE A 24 -5.34 -17.93 6.07
C PHE A 24 -4.85 -18.64 4.81
N ARG A 25 -5.46 -19.78 4.44
CA ARG A 25 -5.09 -20.52 3.23
C ARG A 25 -5.19 -19.66 1.96
N ALA A 26 -6.28 -18.92 1.81
CA ALA A 26 -6.47 -18.03 0.66
C ALA A 26 -5.39 -16.93 0.58
N LEU A 27 -5.07 -16.30 1.73
CA LEU A 27 -4.03 -15.28 1.85
C LEU A 27 -2.65 -15.84 1.44
N ARG A 28 -2.28 -17.01 2.01
CA ARG A 28 -0.97 -17.63 1.76
C ARG A 28 -0.82 -18.07 0.29
N ALA A 29 -1.88 -18.61 -0.29
CA ALA A 29 -1.92 -18.98 -1.71
C ALA A 29 -1.79 -17.75 -2.62
N ALA A 30 -2.46 -16.63 -2.29
CA ALA A 30 -2.35 -15.38 -3.04
C ALA A 30 -0.91 -14.85 -3.03
N THR A 31 -0.23 -14.87 -1.88
CA THR A 31 1.17 -14.43 -1.78
C THR A 31 2.10 -15.30 -2.64
N ILE A 32 1.92 -16.62 -2.64
CA ILE A 32 2.69 -17.52 -3.50
C ILE A 32 2.42 -17.26 -4.98
N ALA A 33 1.18 -16.98 -5.35
CA ALA A 33 0.80 -16.68 -6.73
C ALA A 33 1.51 -15.42 -7.27
N LEU A 34 1.81 -14.43 -6.41
CA LEU A 34 2.59 -13.25 -6.81
C LEU A 34 4.06 -13.57 -7.09
N ALA A 35 4.63 -14.58 -6.45
CA ALA A 35 5.99 -15.02 -6.71
C ALA A 35 6.11 -16.00 -7.90
N ALA A 36 5.01 -16.65 -8.29
CA ALA A 36 5.01 -17.71 -9.30
C ALA A 36 5.55 -17.31 -10.70
N PRO A 37 5.35 -16.06 -11.19
CA PRO A 37 5.92 -15.64 -12.46
C PRO A 37 7.44 -15.42 -12.46
N LEU A 38 8.08 -15.43 -11.29
CA LEU A 38 9.46 -15.01 -11.07
C LEU A 38 10.41 -16.21 -11.02
N SER A 39 11.63 -16.04 -11.54
CA SER A 39 12.71 -16.99 -11.32
C SER A 39 13.26 -16.91 -9.88
N ALA A 40 14.04 -17.89 -9.47
CA ALA A 40 14.72 -17.85 -8.18
C ALA A 40 15.73 -16.68 -8.07
N GLU A 41 16.32 -16.29 -9.19
CA GLU A 41 17.21 -15.14 -9.34
C GLU A 41 16.43 -13.83 -9.10
N ASP A 42 15.28 -13.64 -9.78
CA ASP A 42 14.42 -12.46 -9.60
C ASP A 42 13.99 -12.33 -8.13
N CYS A 43 13.63 -13.44 -7.50
CA CYS A 43 13.22 -13.49 -6.10
C CYS A 43 14.35 -13.14 -5.11
N THR A 44 15.63 -13.14 -5.53
CA THR A 44 16.79 -12.99 -4.63
C THR A 44 17.39 -11.60 -4.68
N ILE A 45 17.28 -10.89 -5.80
CA ILE A 45 17.96 -9.60 -6.00
C ILE A 45 17.21 -8.46 -5.29
N GLN A 46 17.99 -7.53 -4.74
CA GLN A 46 17.52 -6.26 -4.16
C GLN A 46 17.97 -5.11 -5.04
N SER A 47 17.06 -4.30 -5.52
CA SER A 47 17.35 -3.23 -6.48
C SER A 47 17.76 -1.90 -5.84
N MET A 48 17.47 -1.71 -4.56
CA MET A 48 17.80 -0.51 -3.78
C MET A 48 17.70 -0.79 -2.27
N PRO A 49 18.29 0.05 -1.40
CA PRO A 49 18.23 -0.14 0.06
C PRO A 49 16.79 -0.17 0.64
N ASP A 50 15.85 0.52 0.00
CA ASP A 50 14.47 0.62 0.46
C ASP A 50 13.55 -0.51 -0.02
N ALA A 51 13.95 -1.27 -1.05
CA ALA A 51 13.27 -2.48 -1.48
C ALA A 51 13.72 -3.71 -0.66
N SER A 52 13.02 -4.81 -0.82
CA SER A 52 13.46 -6.12 -0.32
C SER A 52 13.26 -7.19 -1.40
N PRO A 53 14.10 -8.24 -1.42
CA PRO A 53 13.89 -9.36 -2.33
C PRO A 53 12.54 -10.05 -2.08
N VAL A 54 11.89 -10.54 -3.12
CA VAL A 54 10.63 -11.30 -3.00
C VAL A 54 10.78 -12.47 -2.02
N LYS A 55 11.90 -13.17 -2.09
CA LYS A 55 12.26 -14.25 -1.17
C LYS A 55 12.22 -13.79 0.30
N TRP A 56 12.69 -12.58 0.58
CA TRP A 56 12.66 -12.02 1.92
C TRP A 56 11.22 -11.73 2.37
N HIS A 57 10.36 -11.18 1.52
CA HIS A 57 8.94 -10.95 1.83
C HIS A 57 8.23 -12.25 2.17
N LEU A 58 8.43 -13.30 1.36
CA LEU A 58 7.87 -14.63 1.60
C LEU A 58 8.27 -15.20 2.96
N ALA A 59 9.52 -15.03 3.35
CA ALA A 59 10.02 -15.49 4.63
C ALA A 59 9.55 -14.63 5.80
N HIS A 60 9.56 -13.29 5.65
CA HIS A 60 9.20 -12.36 6.71
C HIS A 60 7.73 -12.50 7.14
N THR A 61 6.83 -12.73 6.21
CA THR A 61 5.42 -12.98 6.56
C THR A 61 5.23 -14.31 7.32
N SER A 62 6.03 -15.34 7.03
CA SER A 62 6.08 -16.57 7.84
C SER A 62 6.69 -16.32 9.22
N TRP A 63 7.78 -15.56 9.27
CA TRP A 63 8.44 -15.15 10.50
C TRP A 63 7.48 -14.41 11.46
N PHE A 64 6.55 -13.60 10.92
CA PHE A 64 5.55 -12.90 11.73
C PHE A 64 4.63 -13.91 12.45
N PHE A 65 4.05 -14.86 11.70
CA PHE A 65 3.20 -15.90 12.30
C PHE A 65 3.98 -16.80 13.26
N GLU A 66 5.20 -17.18 12.92
CA GLU A 66 6.05 -18.00 13.79
C GLU A 66 6.32 -17.28 15.12
N THR A 67 6.79 -16.03 15.06
CA THR A 67 7.23 -15.28 16.24
C THR A 67 6.08 -14.83 17.13
N PHE A 68 4.98 -14.32 16.55
CA PHE A 68 3.91 -13.69 17.32
C PHE A 68 2.70 -14.58 17.57
N VAL A 69 2.54 -15.67 16.81
CA VAL A 69 1.40 -16.57 16.95
C VAL A 69 1.82 -17.97 17.40
N LEU A 70 2.74 -18.60 16.71
CA LEU A 70 3.04 -20.00 16.96
C LEU A 70 3.89 -20.22 18.22
N GLU A 71 5.00 -19.49 18.38
CA GLU A 71 5.87 -19.62 19.56
C GLU A 71 5.09 -19.40 20.87
N PRO A 72 4.23 -18.37 21.01
CA PRO A 72 3.49 -18.12 22.24
C PRO A 72 2.26 -19.02 22.45
N TYR A 73 1.55 -19.43 21.38
CA TYR A 73 0.21 -20.02 21.49
C TYR A 73 0.09 -21.48 21.03
N LEU A 74 1.12 -22.06 20.40
CA LEU A 74 1.12 -23.48 20.03
C LEU A 74 2.07 -24.27 20.94
N PRO A 75 1.59 -24.92 22.01
CA PRO A 75 2.44 -25.68 22.90
C PRO A 75 3.25 -26.76 22.17
N GLY A 76 4.56 -26.77 22.40
CA GLY A 76 5.50 -27.70 21.78
C GLY A 76 5.92 -27.32 20.35
N TYR A 77 5.53 -26.14 19.86
CA TYR A 77 6.03 -25.62 18.58
C TYR A 77 7.55 -25.55 18.58
N ARG A 78 8.16 -25.91 17.46
CA ARG A 78 9.60 -25.79 17.23
C ARG A 78 9.84 -24.92 16.01
N PRO A 79 10.59 -23.80 16.12
CA PRO A 79 10.98 -23.00 14.98
C PRO A 79 11.63 -23.83 13.88
N PHE A 80 11.38 -23.45 12.63
CA PHE A 80 11.95 -24.14 11.47
C PHE A 80 13.48 -24.08 11.47
N ASP A 81 14.03 -22.89 11.71
CA ASP A 81 15.46 -22.65 11.88
C ASP A 81 15.65 -21.44 12.83
N ALA A 82 16.43 -21.64 13.90
CA ALA A 82 16.67 -20.59 14.89
C ALA A 82 17.34 -19.34 14.31
N ALA A 83 18.12 -19.44 13.22
CA ALA A 83 18.73 -18.30 12.56
C ALA A 83 17.69 -17.40 11.84
N PHE A 84 16.54 -17.96 11.46
CA PHE A 84 15.50 -17.20 10.76
C PHE A 84 14.90 -16.10 11.65
N ARG A 85 14.97 -16.26 12.97
CA ARG A 85 14.57 -15.22 13.92
C ARG A 85 15.31 -13.90 13.68
N VAL A 86 16.60 -13.95 13.30
CA VAL A 86 17.42 -12.77 12.99
C VAL A 86 17.30 -12.37 11.52
N LEU A 87 17.36 -13.34 10.59
CA LEU A 87 17.40 -13.06 9.15
C LEU A 87 16.13 -12.36 8.66
N PHE A 88 14.97 -12.71 9.20
CA PHE A 88 13.69 -12.21 8.73
C PHE A 88 13.00 -11.24 9.69
N ASN A 89 13.65 -10.88 10.81
CA ASN A 89 13.25 -9.71 11.59
C ASN A 89 13.51 -8.43 10.79
N SER A 90 12.52 -7.51 10.72
CA SER A 90 12.69 -6.25 10.01
C SER A 90 13.05 -5.09 10.94
N TYR A 91 12.16 -4.71 11.83
CA TYR A 91 12.31 -3.54 12.71
C TYR A 91 11.91 -3.80 14.17
N TYR A 92 11.56 -5.01 14.53
CA TYR A 92 11.13 -5.38 15.89
C TYR A 92 12.34 -5.53 16.82
N ASN A 93 12.79 -4.40 17.38
CA ASN A 93 13.98 -4.36 18.25
C ASN A 93 13.76 -5.14 19.55
N ALA A 94 12.52 -5.17 20.08
CA ALA A 94 12.17 -5.97 21.26
C ALA A 94 12.22 -7.48 21.01
N VAL A 95 12.14 -7.95 19.76
CA VAL A 95 12.37 -9.37 19.41
C VAL A 95 13.87 -9.71 19.44
N GLY A 96 14.76 -8.76 19.13
CA GLY A 96 16.20 -8.95 19.15
C GLY A 96 16.91 -8.46 17.89
N ALA A 97 18.05 -9.08 17.59
CA ALA A 97 18.88 -8.74 16.44
C ALA A 97 18.14 -8.92 15.10
N LYS A 98 18.59 -8.18 14.10
CA LYS A 98 18.02 -8.21 12.74
C LYS A 98 19.14 -8.10 11.70
N HIS A 99 18.89 -8.68 10.52
CA HIS A 99 19.74 -8.48 9.35
C HIS A 99 19.50 -7.08 8.75
N PRO A 100 20.56 -6.32 8.37
CA PRO A 100 20.41 -4.97 7.83
C PRO A 100 19.53 -4.95 6.57
N ARG A 101 18.58 -4.00 6.50
CA ARG A 101 17.65 -3.91 5.36
C ARG A 101 18.36 -3.75 4.02
N ALA A 102 19.38 -2.89 3.97
CA ALA A 102 20.14 -2.62 2.74
C ALA A 102 20.94 -3.83 2.23
N GLU A 103 21.10 -4.86 3.04
CA GLU A 103 21.90 -6.05 2.73
C GLU A 103 21.08 -7.31 2.49
N ARG A 104 19.73 -7.20 2.45
CA ARG A 104 18.83 -8.35 2.23
C ARG A 104 19.09 -9.07 0.93
N GLY A 105 19.51 -8.35 -0.11
CA GLY A 105 19.91 -8.91 -1.39
C GLY A 105 21.21 -9.73 -1.39
N LEU A 106 22.00 -9.66 -0.31
CA LEU A 106 23.20 -10.48 -0.15
C LEU A 106 22.91 -11.89 0.40
N LEU A 107 21.69 -12.14 0.85
CA LEU A 107 21.25 -13.42 1.37
C LEU A 107 21.04 -14.44 0.24
N SER A 108 22.08 -15.04 -0.29
CA SER A 108 21.97 -16.16 -1.23
C SER A 108 21.38 -17.41 -0.57
N ARG A 109 21.61 -17.56 0.75
CA ARG A 109 21.04 -18.61 1.60
C ARG A 109 20.19 -17.97 2.71
N PRO A 110 19.05 -18.60 3.08
CA PRO A 110 18.46 -19.81 2.51
C PRO A 110 18.04 -19.63 1.04
N SER A 111 17.94 -20.73 0.29
CA SER A 111 17.45 -20.74 -1.09
C SER A 111 15.94 -20.42 -1.13
N LEU A 112 15.39 -20.12 -2.31
CA LEU A 112 13.96 -19.97 -2.48
C LEU A 112 13.18 -21.24 -2.11
N ALA A 113 13.72 -22.42 -2.41
CA ALA A 113 13.13 -23.68 -2.02
C ALA A 113 13.07 -23.88 -0.51
N ASP A 114 14.13 -23.49 0.23
CA ASP A 114 14.15 -23.51 1.68
C ASP A 114 13.07 -22.56 2.26
N ILE A 115 12.84 -21.41 1.63
CA ILE A 115 11.79 -20.49 2.06
C ILE A 115 10.39 -21.06 1.81
N TYR A 116 10.17 -21.75 0.69
CA TYR A 116 8.90 -22.45 0.48
C TYR A 116 8.68 -23.57 1.51
N ALA A 117 9.73 -24.33 1.88
CA ALA A 117 9.65 -25.32 2.94
C ALA A 117 9.34 -24.67 4.31
N TYR A 118 9.98 -23.52 4.61
CA TYR A 118 9.69 -22.73 5.81
C TYR A 118 8.22 -22.29 5.84
N ARG A 119 7.70 -21.74 4.73
CA ARG A 119 6.30 -21.34 4.64
C ARG A 119 5.36 -22.51 4.90
N ALA A 120 5.61 -23.65 4.26
CA ALA A 120 4.78 -24.86 4.46
C ALA A 120 4.78 -25.36 5.91
N HIS A 121 5.94 -25.31 6.60
CA HIS A 121 6.05 -25.65 8.01
C HIS A 121 5.18 -24.73 8.89
N VAL A 122 5.26 -23.42 8.67
CA VAL A 122 4.47 -22.42 9.41
C VAL A 122 2.97 -22.57 9.09
N ASP A 123 2.62 -22.80 7.82
CA ASP A 123 1.23 -22.94 7.38
C ASP A 123 0.56 -24.14 8.07
N GLN A 124 1.23 -25.30 8.09
CA GLN A 124 0.73 -26.49 8.79
C GLN A 124 0.55 -26.21 10.30
N ALA A 125 1.51 -25.55 10.93
CA ALA A 125 1.44 -25.24 12.36
C ALA A 125 0.30 -24.26 12.71
N VAL A 126 0.02 -23.28 11.86
CA VAL A 126 -1.14 -22.37 12.03
C VAL A 126 -2.45 -23.16 11.89
N GLU A 127 -2.55 -24.07 10.93
CA GLU A 127 -3.73 -24.94 10.79
C GLU A 127 -3.92 -25.85 12.02
N ASP A 128 -2.83 -26.41 12.56
CA ASP A 128 -2.86 -27.21 13.78
C ASP A 128 -3.30 -26.39 15.00
N LEU A 129 -2.87 -25.11 15.11
CA LEU A 129 -3.33 -24.19 16.14
C LEU A 129 -4.83 -23.94 16.03
N LEU A 130 -5.31 -23.61 14.83
CA LEU A 130 -6.72 -23.32 14.58
C LEU A 130 -7.65 -24.55 14.73
N ALA A 131 -7.14 -25.75 14.54
CA ALA A 131 -7.89 -26.99 14.78
C ALA A 131 -8.10 -27.30 16.27
N ARG A 132 -7.36 -26.65 17.16
CA ARG A 132 -7.50 -26.85 18.62
C ARG A 132 -8.69 -26.04 19.12
N SER A 133 -9.62 -26.67 19.81
CA SER A 133 -10.86 -26.05 20.33
C SER A 133 -10.65 -25.01 21.44
N ALA A 134 -9.42 -24.83 21.92
CA ALA A 134 -9.06 -23.92 23.02
C ALA A 134 -8.14 -22.77 22.55
N ALA A 135 -8.25 -22.32 21.30
CA ALA A 135 -7.47 -21.17 20.84
C ALA A 135 -7.84 -19.90 21.63
N GLU A 136 -6.84 -19.26 22.22
CA GLU A 136 -7.04 -18.06 23.00
C GLU A 136 -7.50 -16.89 22.11
N PRO A 137 -8.45 -16.03 22.54
CA PRO A 137 -8.89 -14.88 21.75
C PRO A 137 -7.75 -14.00 21.24
N ARG A 138 -6.70 -13.85 22.04
CA ARG A 138 -5.51 -13.07 21.66
C ARG A 138 -4.76 -13.66 20.47
N SER A 139 -4.73 -14.97 20.29
CA SER A 139 -4.12 -15.58 19.10
C SER A 139 -4.89 -15.26 17.82
N HIS A 140 -6.23 -15.16 17.91
CA HIS A 140 -7.07 -14.73 16.78
C HIS A 140 -6.83 -13.28 16.37
N GLU A 141 -6.66 -12.36 17.34
CA GLU A 141 -6.32 -10.96 17.07
C GLU A 141 -4.96 -10.84 16.37
N LEU A 142 -3.96 -11.61 16.83
CA LEU A 142 -2.63 -11.62 16.21
C LEU A 142 -2.63 -12.29 14.83
N LEU A 143 -3.46 -13.30 14.62
CA LEU A 143 -3.68 -13.86 13.28
C LEU A 143 -4.28 -12.82 12.33
N GLU A 144 -5.30 -12.05 12.79
CA GLU A 144 -5.87 -10.97 11.98
C GLU A 144 -4.82 -9.91 11.64
N LEU A 145 -4.02 -9.47 12.62
CA LEU A 145 -2.91 -8.56 12.37
C LEU A 145 -1.92 -9.15 11.36
N GLY A 146 -1.60 -10.44 11.47
CA GLY A 146 -0.74 -11.16 10.53
C GLY A 146 -1.32 -11.20 9.11
N PHE A 147 -2.64 -11.34 8.97
CA PHE A 147 -3.30 -11.28 7.67
C PHE A 147 -3.13 -9.91 7.02
N GLN A 148 -3.37 -8.85 7.79
CA GLN A 148 -3.19 -7.47 7.33
C GLN A 148 -1.73 -7.17 7.00
N HIS A 149 -0.79 -7.67 7.80
CA HIS A 149 0.64 -7.56 7.56
C HIS A 149 1.07 -8.27 6.27
N GLU A 150 0.60 -9.50 6.03
CA GLU A 150 0.93 -10.21 4.78
C GLU A 150 0.31 -9.52 3.55
N GLN A 151 -0.89 -8.94 3.66
CA GLN A 151 -1.48 -8.14 2.59
C GLN A 151 -0.67 -6.88 2.26
N GLN A 152 -0.05 -6.21 3.24
CA GLN A 152 0.92 -5.15 2.96
C GLN A 152 2.11 -5.69 2.17
N HIS A 153 2.61 -6.86 2.54
CA HIS A 153 3.73 -7.50 1.84
C HIS A 153 3.37 -7.99 0.43
N GLN A 154 2.13 -8.33 0.14
CA GLN A 154 1.65 -8.60 -1.22
C GLN A 154 1.84 -7.37 -2.13
N GLU A 155 1.47 -6.19 -1.66
CA GLU A 155 1.72 -4.95 -2.39
C GLU A 155 3.21 -4.64 -2.52
N LEU A 156 3.98 -4.79 -1.42
CA LEU A 156 5.43 -4.55 -1.44
C LEU A 156 6.18 -5.49 -2.40
N ILE A 157 5.74 -6.74 -2.57
CA ILE A 157 6.29 -7.64 -3.59
C ILE A 157 6.15 -7.01 -4.99
N LEU A 158 4.98 -6.47 -5.31
CA LEU A 158 4.74 -5.88 -6.64
C LEU A 158 5.51 -4.58 -6.85
N THR A 159 5.61 -3.72 -5.83
CA THR A 159 6.38 -2.47 -5.92
C THR A 159 7.87 -2.73 -6.06
N ASP A 160 8.40 -3.67 -5.30
CA ASP A 160 9.82 -3.97 -5.26
C ASP A 160 10.28 -4.72 -6.51
N ILE A 161 9.43 -5.63 -7.06
CA ILE A 161 9.73 -6.30 -8.33
C ILE A 161 9.60 -5.36 -9.52
N LEU A 162 8.64 -4.43 -9.51
CA LEU A 162 8.54 -3.39 -10.53
C LEU A 162 9.83 -2.57 -10.58
N HIS A 163 10.32 -2.13 -9.41
CA HIS A 163 11.57 -1.38 -9.33
C HIS A 163 12.76 -2.22 -9.82
N LEU A 164 12.84 -3.49 -9.42
CA LEU A 164 13.91 -4.38 -9.87
C LEU A 164 13.93 -4.53 -11.40
N LEU A 165 12.80 -4.87 -11.98
CA LEU A 165 12.70 -5.13 -13.43
C LEU A 165 12.91 -3.84 -14.26
N SER A 166 12.53 -2.67 -13.72
CA SER A 166 12.77 -1.38 -14.37
C SER A 166 14.27 -1.07 -14.52
N ARG A 167 15.11 -1.60 -13.63
CA ARG A 167 16.59 -1.41 -13.66
C ARG A 167 17.28 -2.30 -14.67
N ASN A 168 16.59 -3.34 -15.17
CA ASN A 168 17.13 -4.22 -16.20
C ASN A 168 17.03 -3.52 -17.56
N PRO A 169 18.15 -3.42 -18.32
CA PRO A 169 18.13 -2.82 -19.67
C PRO A 169 17.17 -3.50 -20.65
N LEU A 170 16.85 -4.78 -20.43
CA LEU A 170 15.91 -5.54 -21.27
C LEU A 170 14.44 -5.17 -20.98
N LYS A 171 14.16 -4.42 -19.90
CA LYS A 171 12.81 -4.03 -19.49
C LYS A 171 11.82 -5.19 -19.46
N PRO A 172 12.15 -6.32 -18.82
CA PRO A 172 11.29 -7.50 -18.84
C PRO A 172 9.97 -7.23 -18.12
N ALA A 173 8.89 -7.81 -18.63
CA ALA A 173 7.58 -7.75 -17.98
C ALA A 173 7.49 -8.79 -16.86
N TYR A 174 6.86 -8.43 -15.74
CA TYR A 174 6.46 -9.36 -14.67
C TYR A 174 5.31 -10.28 -15.13
N ALA A 175 4.34 -9.72 -15.86
CA ALA A 175 3.21 -10.45 -16.40
C ALA A 175 2.89 -9.96 -17.82
N PRO A 176 2.35 -10.83 -18.70
CA PRO A 176 1.98 -10.40 -20.05
C PRO A 176 0.93 -9.28 -20.00
N ALA A 177 1.04 -8.31 -20.91
CA ALA A 177 0.04 -7.27 -21.04
C ALA A 177 -1.30 -7.91 -21.41
N ARG A 178 -2.35 -7.63 -20.65
CA ARG A 178 -3.71 -7.88 -21.08
C ARG A 178 -4.04 -6.87 -22.16
N GLY A 179 -4.76 -7.29 -23.22
CA GLY A 179 -5.02 -6.48 -24.41
C GLY A 179 -5.42 -5.05 -24.10
N ALA A 180 -5.04 -4.13 -24.97
CA ALA A 180 -5.41 -2.72 -24.84
C ALA A 180 -6.95 -2.62 -24.85
N GLU A 181 -7.55 -2.32 -23.71
CA GLU A 181 -8.92 -1.83 -23.68
C GLU A 181 -8.88 -0.40 -24.24
N GLU A 182 -9.71 -0.11 -25.24
CA GLU A 182 -9.90 1.28 -25.67
C GLU A 182 -10.47 2.04 -24.46
N CYS A 183 -9.66 2.87 -23.86
CA CYS A 183 -10.07 3.67 -22.70
C CYS A 183 -10.71 4.97 -23.19
N ALA A 184 -11.92 5.25 -22.74
CA ALA A 184 -12.56 6.55 -22.92
C ALA A 184 -11.70 7.65 -22.26
N PRO A 185 -11.73 8.90 -22.78
CA PRO A 185 -11.12 10.03 -22.11
C PRO A 185 -11.59 10.16 -20.67
N ALA A 186 -10.68 10.56 -19.78
CA ALA A 186 -11.07 10.83 -18.40
C ALA A 186 -12.16 11.92 -18.35
N PRO A 187 -13.17 11.79 -17.47
CA PRO A 187 -14.16 12.83 -17.30
C PRO A 187 -13.51 14.15 -16.86
N PRO A 188 -14.09 15.31 -17.20
CA PRO A 188 -13.62 16.60 -16.72
C PRO A 188 -13.48 16.58 -15.18
N ARG A 189 -12.43 17.23 -14.68
CA ARG A 189 -12.24 17.39 -13.24
C ARG A 189 -13.23 18.44 -12.71
N GLU A 190 -14.09 18.03 -11.80
CA GLU A 190 -15.03 18.87 -11.08
C GLU A 190 -14.55 19.10 -9.65
N TRP A 191 -15.10 20.10 -8.97
CA TRP A 191 -14.79 20.40 -7.58
C TRP A 191 -16.01 20.13 -6.71
N ILE A 192 -15.86 19.18 -5.78
CA ILE A 192 -16.91 18.76 -4.86
C ILE A 192 -16.70 19.48 -3.54
N ALA A 193 -17.67 20.30 -3.16
CA ALA A 193 -17.58 21.14 -1.96
C ALA A 193 -17.99 20.40 -0.69
N PHE A 194 -17.27 20.67 0.39
CA PHE A 194 -17.53 20.18 1.73
C PHE A 194 -17.62 21.38 2.69
N ALA A 195 -18.61 21.37 3.56
CA ALA A 195 -18.89 22.50 4.44
C ALA A 195 -17.86 22.69 5.58
N GLY A 196 -17.06 21.67 5.84
CA GLY A 196 -16.13 21.69 6.99
C GLY A 196 -16.87 21.62 8.33
N GLY A 197 -16.30 22.25 9.38
CA GLY A 197 -16.79 22.21 10.73
C GLY A 197 -16.04 21.23 11.63
N VAL A 198 -16.61 20.92 12.81
CA VAL A 198 -16.04 19.90 13.71
C VAL A 198 -16.44 18.52 13.20
N VAL A 199 -15.45 17.74 12.82
CA VAL A 199 -15.61 16.39 12.27
C VAL A 199 -14.92 15.36 13.19
N GLU A 200 -15.26 14.09 13.02
CA GLU A 200 -14.58 13.00 13.71
C GLU A 200 -13.85 12.14 12.67
N ILE A 201 -12.56 11.92 12.89
CA ILE A 201 -11.69 11.07 12.07
C ILE A 201 -11.05 9.96 12.90
N GLY A 202 -10.58 8.93 12.22
CA GLY A 202 -10.08 7.71 12.82
C GLY A 202 -11.11 6.58 12.80
N HIS A 203 -10.65 5.37 13.05
CA HIS A 203 -11.48 4.18 12.97
C HIS A 203 -12.68 4.26 13.91
N ALA A 204 -13.85 3.95 13.38
CA ALA A 204 -15.10 3.84 14.14
C ALA A 204 -15.81 2.55 13.75
N GLY A 205 -16.06 1.70 14.69
CA GLY A 205 -16.86 0.51 14.48
C GLY A 205 -16.20 -0.79 14.88
N ALA A 206 -16.84 -1.88 14.50
CA ALA A 206 -16.34 -3.24 14.69
C ALA A 206 -15.36 -3.60 13.56
N GLY A 207 -14.47 -4.53 13.83
CA GLY A 207 -13.52 -5.05 12.85
C GLY A 207 -12.10 -4.58 13.11
N PHE A 208 -11.21 -4.96 12.20
CA PHE A 208 -9.79 -4.67 12.33
C PHE A 208 -9.48 -3.20 11.99
N ALA A 209 -8.64 -2.59 12.81
CA ALA A 209 -7.91 -1.36 12.51
C ALA A 209 -6.48 -1.48 13.03
N PHE A 210 -5.54 -0.82 12.36
CA PHE A 210 -4.21 -0.65 12.93
C PHE A 210 -4.27 0.36 14.07
N ASP A 211 -3.30 0.28 14.97
CA ASP A 211 -3.19 1.20 16.12
C ASP A 211 -3.09 2.66 15.68
N ASN A 212 -2.45 2.95 14.55
CA ASN A 212 -2.31 4.29 13.99
C ASN A 212 -3.61 4.91 13.44
N GLU A 213 -4.68 4.12 13.31
CA GLU A 213 -6.01 4.58 12.92
C GLU A 213 -6.85 5.02 14.13
N THR A 214 -6.31 4.86 15.34
CA THR A 214 -7.00 5.12 16.61
C THR A 214 -6.22 6.06 17.53
N PRO A 215 -6.88 6.67 18.52
CA PRO A 215 -8.32 6.71 18.74
C PRO A 215 -9.05 7.63 17.75
N ARG A 216 -10.35 7.37 17.54
CA ARG A 216 -11.22 8.32 16.87
C ARG A 216 -11.27 9.63 17.67
N HIS A 217 -11.14 10.77 16.99
CA HIS A 217 -11.02 12.06 17.63
C HIS A 217 -11.65 13.17 16.80
N ARG A 218 -11.89 14.31 17.43
CA ARG A 218 -12.45 15.50 16.77
C ARG A 218 -11.36 16.34 16.16
N GLN A 219 -11.64 16.84 14.96
CA GLN A 219 -10.82 17.83 14.27
C GLN A 219 -11.73 18.90 13.64
N TYR A 220 -11.28 20.14 13.63
CA TYR A 220 -11.94 21.21 12.89
C TYR A 220 -11.37 21.28 11.46
N LEU A 221 -12.25 21.38 10.49
CA LEU A 221 -11.92 21.61 9.09
C LEU A 221 -12.59 22.92 8.61
N ASP A 222 -11.83 23.76 7.95
CA ASP A 222 -12.44 24.86 7.17
C ASP A 222 -13.19 24.28 5.97
N PRO A 223 -14.17 25.05 5.39
CA PRO A 223 -14.81 24.64 4.15
C PRO A 223 -13.78 24.43 3.03
N PHE A 224 -13.88 23.33 2.32
CA PHE A 224 -12.95 22.94 1.27
C PHE A 224 -13.66 22.30 0.08
N ALA A 225 -12.94 22.12 -1.02
CA ALA A 225 -13.41 21.32 -2.13
C ALA A 225 -12.33 20.33 -2.59
N LEU A 226 -12.75 19.12 -2.94
CA LEU A 226 -11.90 18.10 -3.52
C LEU A 226 -12.16 17.96 -5.02
N ALA A 227 -11.11 17.67 -5.75
CA ALA A 227 -11.22 17.24 -7.14
C ALA A 227 -12.00 15.93 -7.23
N SER A 228 -12.93 15.84 -8.18
CA SER A 228 -13.81 14.68 -8.37
C SER A 228 -13.06 13.39 -8.74
N ARG A 229 -11.80 13.47 -9.16
CA ARG A 229 -10.90 12.37 -9.50
C ARG A 229 -9.43 12.72 -9.25
N PRO A 230 -8.52 11.73 -9.22
CA PRO A 230 -7.08 11.97 -9.22
C PRO A 230 -6.60 12.74 -10.45
N VAL A 231 -5.41 13.34 -10.37
CA VAL A 231 -4.73 13.95 -11.50
C VAL A 231 -4.33 12.87 -12.50
N THR A 232 -4.57 13.12 -13.79
CA THR A 232 -4.25 12.15 -14.85
C THR A 232 -2.83 12.32 -15.38
N ASN A 233 -2.33 11.30 -16.08
CA ASN A 233 -1.05 11.33 -16.78
C ASN A 233 -0.97 12.48 -17.80
N ALA A 234 -2.05 12.72 -18.57
CA ALA A 234 -2.07 13.81 -19.54
C ALA A 234 -1.98 15.20 -18.87
N GLU A 235 -2.69 15.38 -17.75
CA GLU A 235 -2.60 16.63 -16.97
C GLU A 235 -1.20 16.82 -16.38
N TYR A 236 -0.59 15.72 -15.89
CA TYR A 236 0.77 15.77 -15.36
C TYR A 236 1.83 16.00 -16.44
N ALA A 237 1.66 15.42 -17.63
CA ALA A 237 2.53 15.68 -18.80
C ALA A 237 2.49 17.14 -19.22
N ALA A 238 1.36 17.83 -19.10
CA ALA A 238 1.26 19.27 -19.33
C ALA A 238 2.11 20.08 -18.33
N PHE A 239 2.13 19.70 -17.04
CA PHE A 239 3.02 20.29 -16.04
C PHE A 239 4.50 20.10 -16.39
N VAL A 240 4.88 18.91 -16.84
CA VAL A 240 6.25 18.62 -17.28
C VAL A 240 6.62 19.47 -18.49
N ALA A 241 5.73 19.57 -19.48
CA ALA A 241 5.93 20.33 -20.70
C ALA A 241 6.03 21.85 -20.44
N ASP A 242 5.27 22.38 -19.47
CA ASP A 242 5.35 23.78 -19.02
C ASP A 242 6.63 24.09 -18.20
N GLY A 243 7.51 23.11 -18.07
CA GLY A 243 8.78 23.24 -17.35
C GLY A 243 8.65 23.19 -15.83
N GLY A 244 7.64 22.53 -15.29
CA GLY A 244 7.38 22.44 -13.86
C GLY A 244 8.58 21.96 -13.04
N TYR A 245 9.38 21.06 -13.58
CA TYR A 245 10.63 20.57 -12.94
C TYR A 245 11.82 21.56 -13.00
N ARG A 246 11.64 22.74 -13.59
CA ARG A 246 12.67 23.80 -13.70
C ARG A 246 12.25 25.10 -13.01
N ARG A 247 11.14 25.10 -12.30
CA ARG A 247 10.53 26.27 -11.67
C ARG A 247 10.60 26.16 -10.14
N PRO A 248 11.65 26.72 -9.51
CA PRO A 248 11.89 26.54 -8.06
C PRO A 248 10.74 27.04 -7.19
N GLU A 249 10.02 28.06 -7.64
CA GLU A 249 8.89 28.64 -6.90
C GLU A 249 7.71 27.69 -6.68
N LEU A 250 7.67 26.56 -7.39
CA LEU A 250 6.63 25.53 -7.24
C LEU A 250 6.97 24.49 -6.19
N TRP A 251 8.23 24.37 -5.83
CA TRP A 251 8.73 23.24 -5.04
C TRP A 251 8.97 23.61 -3.58
N LEU A 252 8.70 22.64 -2.70
CA LEU A 252 9.23 22.70 -1.33
C LEU A 252 10.76 22.65 -1.38
N SER A 253 11.44 23.33 -0.44
CA SER A 253 12.92 23.45 -0.42
C SER A 253 13.61 22.10 -0.54
N ASP A 254 13.26 21.16 0.34
CA ASP A 254 13.84 19.81 0.33
C ASP A 254 13.54 19.06 -0.97
N GLY A 255 12.38 19.30 -1.58
CA GLY A 255 11.98 18.73 -2.86
C GLY A 255 12.81 19.29 -4.02
N TRP A 256 13.12 20.59 -3.99
CA TRP A 256 13.98 21.21 -4.98
C TRP A 256 15.42 20.68 -4.93
N ASP A 257 16.00 20.58 -3.76
CA ASP A 257 17.34 20.02 -3.57
C ASP A 257 17.38 18.54 -3.96
N TRP A 258 16.37 17.77 -3.56
CA TRP A 258 16.25 16.35 -3.88
C TRP A 258 16.16 16.10 -5.38
N LEU A 259 15.34 16.86 -6.11
CA LEU A 259 15.19 16.67 -7.56
C LEU A 259 16.49 16.93 -8.30
N HIS A 260 17.28 17.94 -7.90
CA HIS A 260 18.56 18.27 -8.52
C HIS A 260 19.62 17.20 -8.19
N ALA A 261 19.72 16.79 -6.92
CA ALA A 261 20.67 15.78 -6.50
C ALA A 261 20.45 14.43 -7.23
N ASN A 262 19.18 14.11 -7.56
CA ASN A 262 18.81 12.87 -8.22
C ASN A 262 18.54 13.03 -9.73
N ARG A 263 18.68 14.24 -10.30
CA ARG A 263 18.44 14.55 -11.73
C ARG A 263 17.06 14.13 -12.20
N ILE A 264 16.04 14.46 -11.43
CA ILE A 264 14.66 14.08 -11.70
C ILE A 264 14.03 15.11 -12.63
N ALA A 265 13.36 14.67 -13.68
CA ALA A 265 12.72 15.50 -14.69
C ALA A 265 11.31 15.04 -15.10
N ALA A 266 10.86 13.89 -14.56
CA ALA A 266 9.55 13.30 -14.82
C ALA A 266 9.21 12.29 -13.71
N PRO A 267 7.96 11.79 -13.62
CA PRO A 267 7.59 10.69 -12.73
C PRO A 267 8.49 9.46 -12.91
N LEU A 268 8.68 8.69 -11.83
CA LEU A 268 9.47 7.46 -11.91
C LEU A 268 8.86 6.52 -12.97
N TYR A 269 9.70 5.87 -13.73
CA TYR A 269 9.34 4.93 -14.81
C TYR A 269 8.82 5.58 -16.10
N TRP A 270 8.71 6.90 -16.21
CA TRP A 270 8.41 7.56 -17.47
C TRP A 270 9.68 7.72 -18.30
N GLU A 271 9.59 7.40 -19.58
CA GLU A 271 10.65 7.58 -20.58
C GLU A 271 10.06 8.27 -21.81
N ASP A 272 10.80 9.24 -22.39
CA ASP A 272 10.39 9.93 -23.63
C ASP A 272 11.23 9.37 -24.79
N ASP A 273 10.57 8.62 -25.68
CA ASP A 273 11.14 8.07 -26.91
C ASP A 273 10.25 8.47 -28.10
N GLY A 274 10.20 9.80 -28.35
CA GLY A 274 9.28 10.36 -29.36
C GLY A 274 7.82 10.36 -28.94
N GLY A 275 7.58 10.21 -27.65
CA GLY A 275 6.31 10.19 -26.94
C GLY A 275 6.46 9.49 -25.60
N TRP A 276 5.66 9.92 -24.61
CA TRP A 276 5.74 9.34 -23.26
C TRP A 276 5.37 7.86 -23.25
N GLN A 277 6.25 7.08 -22.66
CA GLN A 277 6.03 5.68 -22.29
C GLN A 277 6.21 5.52 -20.77
N ALA A 278 5.65 4.48 -20.20
CA ALA A 278 5.85 4.11 -18.81
C ALA A 278 6.27 2.65 -18.68
N PHE A 279 7.30 2.38 -17.87
CA PHE A 279 7.59 1.02 -17.45
C PHE A 279 6.59 0.57 -16.39
N THR A 280 5.95 -0.56 -16.63
CA THR A 280 4.91 -1.15 -15.81
C THR A 280 5.23 -2.60 -15.48
N LEU A 281 4.42 -3.26 -14.64
CA LEU A 281 4.52 -4.71 -14.42
C LEU A 281 4.26 -5.53 -15.72
N HIS A 282 3.82 -4.87 -16.79
CA HIS A 282 3.65 -5.47 -18.13
C HIS A 282 4.74 -5.04 -19.13
N GLY A 283 5.87 -4.52 -18.65
CA GLY A 283 6.94 -3.96 -19.46
C GLY A 283 6.69 -2.50 -19.85
N MET A 284 7.41 -2.03 -20.90
CA MET A 284 7.22 -0.69 -21.43
C MET A 284 5.90 -0.60 -22.21
N LEU A 285 5.08 0.37 -21.88
CA LEU A 285 3.80 0.64 -22.55
C LEU A 285 3.70 2.13 -22.90
N PRO A 286 2.99 2.50 -23.99
CA PRO A 286 2.59 3.89 -24.21
C PRO A 286 1.87 4.43 -22.98
N LEU A 287 2.16 5.67 -22.61
CA LEU A 287 1.55 6.30 -21.44
C LEU A 287 0.05 6.49 -21.65
N GLU A 288 -0.76 5.85 -20.80
CA GLU A 288 -2.22 6.01 -20.82
C GLU A 288 -2.60 7.38 -20.23
N GLY A 289 -2.88 8.35 -21.12
CA GLY A 289 -3.10 9.74 -20.74
C GLY A 289 -4.28 9.97 -19.78
N ALA A 290 -5.32 9.14 -19.87
CA ALA A 290 -6.54 9.27 -19.04
C ALA A 290 -6.43 8.60 -17.66
N ALA A 291 -5.45 7.72 -17.46
CA ALA A 291 -5.22 7.07 -16.18
C ALA A 291 -4.61 8.03 -15.15
N PRO A 292 -4.82 7.81 -13.83
CA PRO A 292 -4.15 8.57 -12.79
C PRO A 292 -2.62 8.54 -12.94
N VAL A 293 -1.98 9.71 -12.73
CA VAL A 293 -0.52 9.73 -12.60
C VAL A 293 -0.10 8.89 -11.42
N CYS A 294 0.94 8.10 -11.62
CA CYS A 294 1.45 7.16 -10.63
C CYS A 294 2.97 7.26 -10.50
N HIS A 295 3.51 6.77 -9.39
CA HIS A 295 4.94 6.77 -9.11
C HIS A 295 5.53 8.17 -9.01
N VAL A 296 4.80 9.06 -8.34
CA VAL A 296 5.22 10.41 -7.97
C VAL A 296 5.45 10.51 -6.46
N SER A 297 6.44 11.30 -6.07
CA SER A 297 6.72 11.65 -4.68
C SER A 297 5.72 12.69 -4.16
N LEU A 298 5.70 12.92 -2.83
CA LEU A 298 4.97 14.05 -2.26
C LEU A 298 5.44 15.38 -2.85
N PHE A 299 6.75 15.54 -3.03
CA PHE A 299 7.33 16.77 -3.59
C PHE A 299 6.82 17.06 -4.99
N GLU A 300 6.72 16.04 -5.83
CA GLU A 300 6.18 16.12 -7.19
C GLU A 300 4.68 16.42 -7.19
N ALA A 301 3.92 15.78 -6.28
CA ALA A 301 2.49 16.03 -6.13
C ALA A 301 2.18 17.45 -5.64
N ASP A 302 2.94 17.95 -4.68
CA ASP A 302 2.81 19.29 -4.13
C ASP A 302 3.20 20.37 -5.17
N ALA A 303 4.30 20.19 -5.90
CA ALA A 303 4.72 21.09 -6.96
C ALA A 303 3.67 21.18 -8.08
N TYR A 304 3.08 20.05 -8.47
CA TYR A 304 1.96 20.06 -9.41
C TYR A 304 0.75 20.83 -8.84
N ALA A 305 0.43 20.61 -7.57
CA ALA A 305 -0.70 21.30 -6.93
C ALA A 305 -0.52 22.82 -6.95
N HIS A 306 0.68 23.31 -6.61
CA HIS A 306 1.02 24.75 -6.73
C HIS A 306 0.90 25.27 -8.16
N TRP A 307 1.43 24.54 -9.13
CA TRP A 307 1.30 24.87 -10.55
C TRP A 307 -0.15 24.99 -11.01
N ALA A 308 -1.01 24.10 -10.50
CA ALA A 308 -2.45 24.07 -10.82
C ALA A 308 -3.28 25.11 -10.02
N GLY A 309 -2.65 25.95 -9.19
CA GLY A 309 -3.35 26.91 -8.32
C GLY A 309 -4.23 26.23 -7.26
N ALA A 310 -3.79 25.08 -6.75
CA ALA A 310 -4.50 24.24 -5.79
C ALA A 310 -3.52 23.77 -4.69
N ARG A 311 -3.95 22.83 -3.85
CA ARG A 311 -3.14 22.17 -2.84
C ARG A 311 -3.44 20.67 -2.78
N LEU A 312 -2.66 19.91 -2.03
CA LEU A 312 -3.03 18.56 -1.64
C LEU A 312 -4.10 18.61 -0.53
N PRO A 313 -4.96 17.59 -0.42
CA PRO A 313 -5.86 17.47 0.73
C PRO A 313 -5.08 17.16 2.01
N THR A 314 -5.65 17.52 3.16
CA THR A 314 -5.26 16.90 4.43
C THR A 314 -5.83 15.49 4.52
N GLU A 315 -5.24 14.63 5.37
CA GLU A 315 -5.77 13.29 5.61
C GLU A 315 -7.20 13.33 6.15
N ALA A 316 -7.54 14.35 6.95
CA ALA A 316 -8.87 14.51 7.51
C ALA A 316 -9.89 14.94 6.46
N GLU A 317 -9.54 15.84 5.53
CA GLU A 317 -10.40 16.20 4.41
C GLU A 317 -10.69 14.98 3.52
N TRP A 318 -9.66 14.18 3.26
CA TRP A 318 -9.81 12.96 2.46
C TRP A 318 -10.70 11.94 3.17
N GLU A 319 -10.50 11.70 4.48
CA GLU A 319 -11.28 10.73 5.25
C GLU A 319 -12.76 11.12 5.34
N ILE A 320 -13.06 12.40 5.55
CA ILE A 320 -14.44 12.90 5.57
C ILE A 320 -15.09 12.77 4.20
N ALA A 321 -14.37 13.01 3.12
CA ALA A 321 -14.87 12.82 1.76
C ALA A 321 -15.14 11.33 1.45
N ALA A 322 -14.38 10.43 2.06
CA ALA A 322 -14.57 8.99 1.95
C ALA A 322 -15.64 8.42 2.91
N ALA A 323 -16.14 9.23 3.85
CA ALA A 323 -17.13 8.78 4.82
C ALA A 323 -18.42 8.28 4.15
N GLY A 324 -18.79 7.04 4.43
CA GLY A 324 -19.97 6.40 3.84
C GLY A 324 -19.82 5.96 2.37
N VAL A 325 -18.68 6.22 1.74
CA VAL A 325 -18.39 5.69 0.40
C VAL A 325 -17.97 4.22 0.53
N PRO A 326 -18.60 3.29 -0.21
CA PRO A 326 -18.20 1.89 -0.20
C PRO A 326 -16.75 1.72 -0.65
N VAL A 327 -15.98 0.83 0.00
CA VAL A 327 -14.64 0.44 -0.44
C VAL A 327 -14.78 -0.41 -1.70
N SER A 328 -14.87 0.27 -2.83
CA SER A 328 -14.94 -0.34 -4.15
C SER A 328 -14.06 0.45 -5.12
N GLY A 329 -13.32 -0.26 -5.98
CA GLY A 329 -12.37 0.36 -6.89
C GLY A 329 -11.51 -0.67 -7.58
N HIS A 330 -10.43 -0.19 -8.16
CA HIS A 330 -9.48 -1.01 -8.89
C HIS A 330 -8.33 -1.45 -7.99
N PHE A 331 -8.34 -2.72 -7.57
CA PHE A 331 -7.42 -3.34 -6.63
C PHE A 331 -6.68 -4.52 -7.26
N ILE A 332 -5.78 -5.17 -6.50
CA ILE A 332 -4.95 -6.29 -6.95
C ILE A 332 -5.77 -7.45 -7.55
N GLU A 333 -6.98 -7.68 -7.05
CA GLU A 333 -7.87 -8.75 -7.49
C GLU A 333 -8.27 -8.66 -8.96
N SER A 334 -8.16 -7.46 -9.57
CA SER A 334 -8.39 -7.28 -11.00
C SER A 334 -7.32 -7.95 -11.87
N GLY A 335 -6.11 -8.11 -11.33
CA GLY A 335 -4.93 -8.61 -12.03
C GLY A 335 -4.41 -7.68 -13.14
N VAL A 336 -4.89 -6.43 -13.22
CA VAL A 336 -4.41 -5.45 -14.21
C VAL A 336 -3.14 -4.74 -13.73
N LEU A 337 -2.94 -4.60 -12.42
CA LEU A 337 -1.69 -4.16 -11.78
C LEU A 337 -1.13 -2.81 -12.32
N ARG A 338 -2.00 -1.94 -12.77
CA ARG A 338 -1.70 -0.55 -13.19
C ARG A 338 -2.95 0.30 -13.02
N PRO A 339 -2.84 1.61 -12.78
CA PRO A 339 -4.00 2.49 -12.71
C PRO A 339 -4.81 2.49 -14.00
N ARG A 340 -6.12 2.64 -13.90
CA ARG A 340 -7.07 2.72 -15.02
C ARG A 340 -7.66 4.13 -15.11
N PRO A 341 -8.12 4.56 -16.30
CA PRO A 341 -8.91 5.78 -16.44
C PRO A 341 -10.16 5.75 -15.56
N ALA A 342 -10.51 6.92 -15.00
CA ALA A 342 -11.76 7.08 -14.26
C ALA A 342 -12.95 6.81 -15.17
N VAL A 343 -13.89 6.02 -14.67
CA VAL A 343 -15.17 5.80 -15.33
C VAL A 343 -16.19 6.76 -14.73
N ARG A 344 -17.04 7.37 -15.56
CA ARG A 344 -18.13 8.22 -15.07
C ARG A 344 -19.15 7.34 -14.32
N THR A 345 -19.38 7.67 -13.07
CA THR A 345 -20.36 6.99 -12.20
C THR A 345 -21.33 8.02 -11.63
N GLU A 346 -22.36 7.57 -10.92
CA GLU A 346 -23.25 8.46 -10.16
C GLU A 346 -22.58 9.05 -8.92
N GLN A 347 -21.42 8.52 -8.50
CA GLN A 347 -20.66 9.04 -7.37
C GLN A 347 -19.96 10.35 -7.77
N ALA A 348 -20.08 11.35 -6.90
CA ALA A 348 -19.44 12.66 -7.11
C ALA A 348 -17.89 12.56 -7.09
N LEU A 349 -17.34 11.62 -6.34
CA LEU A 349 -15.90 11.35 -6.23
C LEU A 349 -15.59 9.98 -6.83
N ALA A 350 -14.83 9.97 -7.91
CA ALA A 350 -14.31 8.75 -8.54
C ALA A 350 -12.97 8.35 -7.94
N GLN A 351 -12.70 7.05 -7.92
CA GLN A 351 -11.38 6.48 -7.57
C GLN A 351 -10.84 6.93 -6.20
N LEU A 352 -11.72 7.10 -5.20
CA LEU A 352 -11.27 7.31 -3.81
C LEU A 352 -10.55 6.08 -3.27
N PHE A 353 -10.90 4.91 -3.77
CA PHE A 353 -10.31 3.65 -3.37
C PHE A 353 -9.74 2.91 -4.58
N GLY A 354 -8.51 2.39 -4.41
CA GLY A 354 -7.81 1.69 -5.47
C GLY A 354 -7.09 2.64 -6.45
N ASP A 355 -6.65 2.12 -7.57
CA ASP A 355 -5.84 2.76 -8.59
C ASP A 355 -4.50 3.28 -8.07
N VAL A 356 -4.48 4.36 -7.27
CA VAL A 356 -3.26 4.94 -6.67
C VAL A 356 -3.49 5.30 -5.20
N TRP A 357 -2.51 5.07 -4.36
CA TRP A 357 -2.42 5.71 -3.05
C TRP A 357 -2.33 7.22 -3.23
N GLU A 358 -3.21 7.96 -2.58
CA GLU A 358 -3.28 9.39 -2.72
C GLU A 358 -2.46 10.11 -1.65
N TRP A 359 -1.42 10.84 -2.06
CA TRP A 359 -0.68 11.71 -1.17
C TRP A 359 -1.58 12.77 -0.54
N THR A 360 -1.43 12.96 0.75
CA THR A 360 -1.98 14.09 1.50
C THR A 360 -0.85 15.00 1.97
N GLN A 361 -1.17 16.26 2.28
CA GLN A 361 -0.19 17.17 2.89
C GLN A 361 0.07 16.89 4.38
N SER A 362 -0.64 15.93 4.98
CA SER A 362 -0.55 15.65 6.41
C SER A 362 0.71 14.87 6.76
N ALA A 363 1.48 15.40 7.72
CA ALA A 363 2.55 14.63 8.33
C ALA A 363 1.99 13.40 9.04
N TYR A 364 2.70 12.28 8.97
CA TYR A 364 2.36 11.08 9.72
C TYR A 364 2.73 11.25 11.19
N ALA A 365 1.77 11.67 11.98
CA ALA A 365 1.88 11.94 13.40
C ALA A 365 0.86 11.11 14.20
N PRO A 366 1.08 10.90 15.51
CA PRO A 366 0.11 10.21 16.35
C PRO A 366 -1.19 11.02 16.45
N TYR A 367 -2.31 10.33 16.43
CA TYR A 367 -3.59 10.95 16.75
C TYR A 367 -3.64 11.36 18.25
N PRO A 368 -4.41 12.39 18.62
CA PRO A 368 -4.59 12.78 20.02
C PRO A 368 -5.04 11.57 20.87
N GLY A 369 -4.26 11.26 21.90
CA GLY A 369 -4.53 10.10 22.76
C GLY A 369 -4.03 8.75 22.22
N TYR A 370 -3.24 8.74 21.17
CA TYR A 370 -2.59 7.52 20.66
C TYR A 370 -1.68 6.88 21.71
N HIS A 371 -1.79 5.55 21.84
CA HIS A 371 -0.90 4.73 22.65
C HIS A 371 -0.53 3.47 21.88
N PRO A 372 0.77 3.17 21.68
CA PRO A 372 1.19 1.93 21.05
C PRO A 372 0.85 0.73 21.94
N ALA A 373 0.61 -0.42 21.31
CA ALA A 373 0.45 -1.66 22.05
C ALA A 373 1.72 -2.00 22.84
N ALA A 374 1.56 -2.75 23.93
CA ALA A 374 2.71 -3.20 24.73
C ALA A 374 3.57 -4.23 23.95
N GLY A 375 4.87 -4.23 24.22
CA GLY A 375 5.84 -5.17 23.64
C GLY A 375 6.15 -4.90 22.17
N ALA A 376 6.72 -5.92 21.49
CA ALA A 376 7.22 -5.80 20.12
C ALA A 376 6.11 -5.42 19.10
N ILE A 377 4.88 -5.84 19.32
CA ILE A 377 3.74 -5.47 18.43
C ILE A 377 3.53 -3.96 18.38
N GLY A 378 3.77 -3.23 19.47
CA GLY A 378 3.69 -1.76 19.50
C GLY A 378 4.76 -1.05 18.67
N GLU A 379 5.76 -1.78 18.19
CA GLU A 379 6.76 -1.25 17.25
C GLU A 379 6.26 -1.19 15.79
N TYR A 380 5.05 -1.65 15.51
CA TYR A 380 4.54 -1.82 14.15
C TYR A 380 4.40 -0.48 13.40
N ASN A 381 3.76 0.52 14.00
CA ASN A 381 3.45 1.79 13.36
C ASN A 381 4.05 3.00 14.07
N GLY A 382 3.93 3.09 15.39
CA GLY A 382 4.18 4.31 16.15
C GLY A 382 5.59 4.89 16.00
N LYS A 383 6.61 4.04 15.89
CA LYS A 383 8.00 4.51 15.74
C LYS A 383 8.33 5.12 14.37
N PHE A 384 7.43 4.97 13.39
CA PHE A 384 7.58 5.57 12.07
C PHE A 384 6.93 6.96 11.95
N MET A 385 6.29 7.45 13.01
CA MET A 385 5.66 8.77 13.06
C MET A 385 6.72 9.89 13.15
N CYS A 386 7.61 9.91 12.16
CA CYS A 386 8.71 10.86 12.03
C CYS A 386 9.11 11.01 10.56
N ASN A 387 9.12 12.23 10.04
CA ASN A 387 9.55 12.56 8.67
C ASN A 387 8.85 11.76 7.56
N GLN A 388 7.60 11.41 7.78
CA GLN A 388 6.76 10.71 6.81
C GLN A 388 5.44 11.45 6.62
N TYR A 389 4.77 11.16 5.51
CA TYR A 389 3.49 11.76 5.13
C TYR A 389 2.46 10.68 4.85
N VAL A 390 1.19 11.03 5.10
CA VAL A 390 0.09 10.09 4.99
C VAL A 390 -0.38 9.96 3.54
N LEU A 391 -0.63 8.71 3.12
CA LEU A 391 -1.35 8.37 1.89
C LEU A 391 -2.65 7.64 2.23
N ARG A 392 -3.65 7.80 1.37
CA ARG A 392 -4.99 7.25 1.55
C ARG A 392 -5.47 6.49 0.32
N GLY A 393 -6.44 5.59 0.49
CA GLY A 393 -7.27 5.00 -0.55
C GLY A 393 -6.86 3.64 -1.08
N GLY A 394 -5.63 3.21 -0.94
CA GLY A 394 -5.14 1.98 -1.58
C GLY A 394 -4.74 2.18 -3.04
N SER A 395 -4.15 1.17 -3.66
CA SER A 395 -3.70 1.20 -5.05
C SER A 395 -4.20 -0.02 -5.85
N CYS A 396 -3.91 -0.05 -7.14
CA CYS A 396 -4.16 -1.21 -8.00
C CYS A 396 -3.37 -2.47 -7.61
N ALA A 397 -2.38 -2.33 -6.73
CA ALA A 397 -1.59 -3.42 -6.16
C ALA A 397 -1.99 -3.80 -4.72
N THR A 398 -2.88 -3.03 -4.09
CA THR A 398 -3.36 -3.28 -2.73
C THR A 398 -4.50 -4.31 -2.74
N PRO A 399 -4.53 -5.31 -1.84
CA PRO A 399 -5.70 -6.16 -1.64
C PRO A 399 -6.89 -5.35 -1.09
N ARG A 400 -8.08 -5.51 -1.72
CA ARG A 400 -9.28 -4.75 -1.31
C ARG A 400 -9.66 -4.95 0.15
N ALA A 401 -9.53 -6.19 0.66
CA ALA A 401 -9.87 -6.52 2.05
C ALA A 401 -8.98 -5.82 3.09
N HIS A 402 -7.85 -5.26 2.64
CA HIS A 402 -6.91 -4.52 3.47
C HIS A 402 -7.29 -3.04 3.65
N VAL A 403 -8.12 -2.49 2.76
CA VAL A 403 -8.41 -1.04 2.68
C VAL A 403 -9.67 -0.66 3.47
N ARG A 404 -9.62 0.51 4.09
CA ARG A 404 -10.73 1.18 4.80
C ARG A 404 -10.54 2.69 4.71
N ALA A 405 -11.62 3.46 4.94
CA ALA A 405 -11.54 4.91 4.91
C ALA A 405 -10.55 5.50 5.94
N SER A 406 -10.41 4.86 7.10
CA SER A 406 -9.48 5.28 8.16
C SER A 406 -8.03 4.82 7.95
N TYR A 407 -7.75 3.94 6.98
CA TYR A 407 -6.40 3.40 6.77
C TYR A 407 -5.39 4.52 6.49
N ARG A 408 -4.28 4.50 7.21
CA ARG A 408 -3.18 5.47 7.11
C ARG A 408 -1.94 4.75 6.60
N ASN A 409 -1.69 4.80 5.29
CA ASN A 409 -0.39 4.44 4.72
C ASN A 409 0.58 5.62 4.85
N PHE A 410 1.88 5.37 4.87
CA PHE A 410 2.86 6.42 5.10
C PHE A 410 4.20 6.11 4.44
N PHE A 411 4.81 7.15 3.86
CA PHE A 411 6.14 7.08 3.26
C PHE A 411 6.89 8.40 3.45
N PRO A 412 8.26 8.39 3.36
CA PRO A 412 9.03 9.61 3.24
C PRO A 412 8.60 10.45 2.02
N ALA A 413 8.71 11.76 2.12
CA ALA A 413 8.26 12.67 1.07
C ALA A 413 8.91 12.42 -0.30
N SER A 414 10.12 11.86 -0.34
CA SER A 414 10.85 11.52 -1.56
C SER A 414 10.51 10.15 -2.16
N ALA A 415 9.70 9.33 -1.47
CA ALA A 415 9.34 7.99 -1.96
C ALA A 415 8.45 8.10 -3.20
N ARG A 416 8.79 7.35 -4.27
CA ARG A 416 8.06 7.40 -5.54
C ARG A 416 7.95 6.04 -6.26
N TRP A 417 8.50 4.97 -5.68
CA TRP A 417 8.40 3.61 -6.25
C TRP A 417 7.08 2.91 -5.91
N GLN A 418 6.30 3.45 -4.98
CA GLN A 418 4.97 2.98 -4.64
C GLN A 418 3.98 3.34 -5.76
N PHE A 419 2.83 2.66 -5.80
CA PHE A 419 1.73 3.07 -6.67
C PHE A 419 1.04 4.31 -6.09
N SER A 420 1.81 5.40 -5.98
CA SER A 420 1.42 6.67 -5.38
C SER A 420 1.08 7.71 -6.44
N GLY A 421 -0.07 8.32 -6.30
CA GLY A 421 -0.55 9.46 -7.07
C GLY A 421 -1.20 10.46 -6.12
N PHE A 422 -2.12 11.29 -6.59
CA PHE A 422 -2.78 12.31 -5.76
C PHE A 422 -4.04 12.87 -6.42
N ARG A 423 -4.89 13.47 -5.59
CA ARG A 423 -5.95 14.38 -6.04
C ARG A 423 -5.72 15.77 -5.48
N LEU A 424 -6.36 16.76 -6.07
CA LEU A 424 -6.26 18.15 -5.64
C LEU A 424 -7.35 18.51 -4.64
N ALA A 425 -7.03 19.44 -3.77
CA ALA A 425 -7.95 20.16 -2.92
C ALA A 425 -7.81 21.68 -3.14
N ARG A 426 -8.79 22.43 -2.71
CA ARG A 426 -8.74 23.89 -2.61
C ARG A 426 -9.61 24.36 -1.46
N ASP A 427 -9.29 25.54 -0.93
CA ASP A 427 -10.14 26.17 0.07
C ASP A 427 -11.43 26.63 -0.62
N ALA A 428 -12.57 26.39 0.02
CA ALA A 428 -13.84 26.94 -0.44
C ALA A 428 -13.87 28.43 -0.02
N ARG A 429 -13.95 29.30 -1.01
CA ARG A 429 -14.12 30.74 -0.78
C ARG A 429 -15.59 31.08 -0.60
#